data_f18cf0611ad598f68631cca86183c5ae
#
_entry.id   f18cf0611ad598f68631cca86183c5ae
#
_cell.length_a   1.000
_cell.length_b   1.000
_cell.length_c   1.000
_cell.angle_alpha   90.00
_cell.angle_beta   90.00
_cell.angle_gamma   90.00
#
_symmetry.space_group_name_H-M   'P 1'
#
loop_
_entity.id
_entity.type
_entity.pdbx_description
1 polymer ?
#
loop_
_entity_poly.entity_id
_entity_poly.type
_entity_poly.pdbx_seq_one_letter_code
_entity_poly.pdbx_strand_id
1 'polypeptide(L)'
;NSWKKWAGRAAAAVLCICLSATGIYDYVIILRDNDSAHRMTVNMESSLTDWLSANLKKNDLLLTPEYTMNEVTMSGAMLYCGWPYYAWSAGYDTSYRAGQAVLMYTTDDPELLKATVKQEKITYILFEEDMEFEQQECREDIIRETYPLVYTSEDGRIRIYET
;
A
#
# COMPACT_ATOMS: atom_id res chain seq x y z
N ASN A 1 49.05 -3.05 -39.84
CA ASN A 1 47.61 -2.73 -39.51
C ASN A 1 47.30 -2.70 -37.99
N SER A 2 48.33 -2.43 -37.18
CA SER A 2 48.22 -2.25 -35.74
C SER A 2 47.30 -1.04 -35.39
N TRP A 3 47.40 0.06 -36.11
CA TRP A 3 46.60 1.26 -35.89
C TRP A 3 45.08 1.05 -36.01
N LYS A 4 44.63 0.27 -36.98
CA LYS A 4 43.19 -0.04 -37.14
C LYS A 4 42.63 -0.82 -35.95
N LYS A 5 43.43 -1.71 -35.38
CA LYS A 5 43.04 -2.45 -34.17
C LYS A 5 42.95 -1.52 -32.94
N TRP A 6 43.86 -0.58 -32.80
CA TRP A 6 43.83 0.43 -31.75
C TRP A 6 42.63 1.39 -31.89
N ALA A 7 42.38 1.85 -33.10
CA ALA A 7 41.21 2.69 -33.38
C ALA A 7 39.90 1.98 -33.07
N GLY A 8 39.76 0.69 -33.41
CA GLY A 8 38.60 -0.10 -33.08
C GLY A 8 38.40 -0.29 -31.59
N ARG A 9 39.49 -0.53 -30.82
CA ARG A 9 39.42 -0.63 -29.35
C ARG A 9 39.04 0.72 -28.71
N ALA A 10 39.60 1.82 -29.19
CA ALA A 10 39.24 3.14 -28.70
C ALA A 10 37.77 3.47 -28.99
N ALA A 11 37.27 3.18 -30.17
CA ALA A 11 35.86 3.36 -30.52
C ALA A 11 34.92 2.50 -29.66
N ALA A 12 35.28 1.26 -29.42
CA ALA A 12 34.52 0.38 -28.51
C ALA A 12 34.51 0.90 -27.06
N ALA A 13 35.63 1.39 -26.55
CA ALA A 13 35.72 1.99 -25.21
C ALA A 13 34.82 3.23 -25.09
N VAL A 14 34.87 4.14 -26.07
CA VAL A 14 33.99 5.32 -26.11
C VAL A 14 32.52 4.92 -26.15
N LEU A 15 32.18 3.94 -26.97
CA LEU A 15 30.81 3.44 -27.05
C LEU A 15 30.34 2.86 -25.72
N CYS A 16 31.15 2.03 -25.05
CA CYS A 16 30.84 1.52 -23.71
C CYS A 16 30.62 2.63 -22.70
N ILE A 17 31.45 3.65 -22.67
CA ILE A 17 31.30 4.80 -21.77
C ILE A 17 29.98 5.53 -22.06
N CYS A 18 29.68 5.80 -23.34
CA CYS A 18 28.45 6.47 -23.72
C CYS A 18 27.20 5.66 -23.35
N LEU A 19 27.22 4.34 -23.54
CA LEU A 19 26.10 3.46 -23.18
C LEU A 19 25.93 3.27 -21.66
N SER A 20 27.04 3.41 -20.90
CA SER A 20 27.00 3.29 -19.44
C SER A 20 26.62 4.60 -18.74
N ALA A 21 26.75 5.74 -19.41
CA ALA A 21 26.56 7.06 -18.80
C ALA A 21 25.14 7.24 -18.23
N THR A 22 24.10 6.80 -18.95
CA THR A 22 22.72 6.87 -18.51
C THR A 22 22.48 5.98 -17.29
N GLY A 23 22.98 4.74 -17.31
CA GLY A 23 22.85 3.83 -16.16
C GLY A 23 23.57 4.32 -14.91
N ILE A 24 24.75 4.97 -15.08
CA ILE A 24 25.45 5.58 -13.94
C ILE A 24 24.67 6.79 -13.42
N TYR A 25 24.12 7.61 -14.30
CA TYR A 25 23.30 8.75 -13.92
C TYR A 25 22.04 8.31 -13.14
N ASP A 26 21.32 7.33 -13.66
CA ASP A 26 20.13 6.77 -12.99
C ASP A 26 20.48 6.18 -11.62
N TYR A 27 21.62 5.48 -11.52
CA TYR A 27 22.09 4.94 -10.25
C TYR A 27 22.41 6.05 -9.23
N VAL A 28 23.05 7.14 -9.66
CA VAL A 28 23.32 8.28 -8.77
C VAL A 28 22.03 8.98 -8.33
N ILE A 29 21.03 9.10 -9.21
CA ILE A 29 19.72 9.66 -8.85
C ILE A 29 19.05 8.76 -7.81
N ILE A 30 18.98 7.45 -8.05
CA ILE A 30 18.39 6.48 -7.13
C ILE A 30 19.07 6.54 -5.76
N LEU A 31 20.41 6.62 -5.71
CA LEU A 31 21.13 6.75 -4.44
C LEU A 31 20.83 8.06 -3.71
N ARG A 32 20.66 9.14 -4.44
CA ARG A 32 20.34 10.45 -3.86
C ARG A 32 18.91 10.52 -3.37
N ASP A 33 17.98 9.96 -4.16
CA ASP A 33 16.55 10.00 -3.84
C ASP A 33 16.16 8.94 -2.80
N ASN A 34 17.01 7.94 -2.55
CA ASN A 34 16.86 6.95 -1.46
C ASN A 34 17.56 7.40 -0.16
N ASP A 35 17.57 8.68 0.13
CA ASP A 35 18.02 9.16 1.43
C ASP A 35 17.01 8.81 2.55
N SER A 36 17.37 9.10 3.79
CA SER A 36 16.52 8.79 4.95
C SER A 36 15.19 9.53 4.96
N ALA A 37 15.06 10.64 4.22
CA ALA A 37 13.84 11.44 4.15
C ALA A 37 12.82 10.89 3.12
N HIS A 38 13.31 10.17 2.10
CA HIS A 38 12.48 9.63 1.02
C HIS A 38 12.31 8.10 1.08
N ARG A 39 12.96 7.46 2.07
CA ARG A 39 12.92 6.01 2.24
C ARG A 39 11.70 5.60 3.05
N MET A 40 10.88 4.74 2.49
CA MET A 40 9.87 4.03 3.26
C MET A 40 10.54 2.92 4.07
N THR A 41 10.27 2.87 5.36
CA THR A 41 10.72 1.79 6.24
C THR A 41 9.49 1.11 6.80
N VAL A 42 9.37 -0.19 6.56
CA VAL A 42 8.30 -1.02 7.13
C VAL A 42 8.88 -1.80 8.30
N ASN A 43 8.29 -1.66 9.47
CA ASN A 43 8.66 -2.44 10.64
C ASN A 43 7.96 -3.81 10.59
N MET A 44 8.73 -4.86 10.38
CA MET A 44 8.20 -6.24 10.28
C MET A 44 7.90 -6.86 11.64
N GLU A 45 8.44 -6.31 12.72
CA GLU A 45 8.27 -6.76 14.09
C GLU A 45 7.47 -5.72 14.88
N SER A 46 6.25 -5.41 14.41
CA SER A 46 5.36 -4.47 15.08
C SER A 46 4.24 -5.19 15.83
N SER A 47 3.70 -4.56 16.86
CA SER A 47 2.54 -5.07 17.59
C SER A 47 1.32 -5.26 16.67
N LEU A 48 1.23 -4.47 15.60
CA LEU A 48 0.21 -4.62 14.56
C LEU A 48 0.36 -5.93 13.79
N THR A 49 1.58 -6.25 13.35
CA THR A 49 1.88 -7.50 12.62
C THR A 49 1.58 -8.72 13.49
N ASP A 50 1.98 -8.66 14.76
CA ASP A 50 1.73 -9.72 15.73
C ASP A 50 0.23 -9.91 15.97
N TRP A 51 -0.50 -8.82 16.16
CA TRP A 51 -1.94 -8.87 16.37
C TRP A 51 -2.67 -9.44 15.14
N LEU A 52 -2.35 -8.96 13.94
CA LEU A 52 -2.94 -9.45 12.69
C LEU A 52 -2.67 -10.96 12.51
N SER A 53 -1.44 -11.39 12.73
CA SER A 53 -1.04 -12.80 12.59
C SER A 53 -1.73 -13.73 13.60
N ALA A 54 -2.04 -13.22 14.80
CA ALA A 54 -2.70 -13.98 15.86
C ALA A 54 -4.23 -14.04 15.69
N ASN A 55 -4.85 -13.02 15.13
CA ASN A 55 -6.31 -12.86 15.11
C ASN A 55 -6.95 -13.11 13.75
N LEU A 56 -6.26 -12.81 12.63
CA LEU A 56 -6.84 -13.04 11.30
C LEU A 56 -6.76 -14.52 10.89
N LYS A 57 -7.87 -15.01 10.34
CA LYS A 57 -7.97 -16.35 9.75
C LYS A 57 -7.76 -16.25 8.23
N LYS A 58 -7.49 -17.38 7.62
CA LYS A 58 -7.20 -17.50 6.17
C LYS A 58 -8.22 -16.81 5.24
N ASN A 59 -9.48 -16.74 5.65
CA ASN A 59 -10.58 -16.20 4.83
C ASN A 59 -11.05 -14.83 5.31
N ASP A 60 -10.42 -14.25 6.33
CA ASP A 60 -10.79 -12.94 6.81
C ASP A 60 -10.33 -11.88 5.82
N LEU A 61 -11.20 -10.92 5.56
CA LEU A 61 -10.98 -9.86 4.59
C LEU A 61 -10.88 -8.52 5.34
N LEU A 62 -9.72 -7.91 5.25
CA LEU A 62 -9.40 -6.64 5.90
C LEU A 62 -9.62 -5.49 4.93
N LEU A 63 -10.53 -4.58 5.25
CA LEU A 63 -10.67 -3.31 4.55
C LEU A 63 -9.53 -2.38 5.00
N THR A 64 -8.77 -1.86 4.05
CA THR A 64 -7.70 -0.88 4.27
C THR A 64 -7.88 0.31 3.34
N PRO A 65 -7.27 1.47 3.66
CA PRO A 65 -7.14 2.55 2.69
C PRO A 65 -6.47 2.06 1.40
N GLU A 66 -6.78 2.74 0.30
CA GLU A 66 -6.04 2.52 -0.95
C GLU A 66 -4.56 2.87 -0.75
N TYR A 67 -3.71 2.18 -1.50
CA TYR A 67 -2.26 2.39 -1.47
C TYR A 67 -1.62 2.17 -0.09
N THR A 68 -2.27 1.37 0.77
CA THR A 68 -1.68 0.96 2.05
C THR A 68 -0.33 0.29 1.83
N MET A 69 0.74 0.88 2.37
CA MET A 69 2.12 0.38 2.31
C MET A 69 2.79 0.42 3.69
N ASN A 70 2.10 -0.12 4.67
CA ASN A 70 2.61 -0.25 6.04
C ASN A 70 2.79 -1.74 6.42
N GLU A 71 2.97 -2.01 7.70
CA GLU A 71 3.17 -3.36 8.25
C GLU A 71 2.04 -4.34 7.90
N VAL A 72 0.85 -3.85 7.61
CA VAL A 72 -0.33 -4.67 7.24
C VAL A 72 -0.03 -5.53 6.02
N THR A 73 0.67 -4.99 5.01
CA THR A 73 0.99 -5.73 3.78
C THR A 73 1.93 -6.89 4.01
N MET A 74 2.70 -6.85 5.12
CA MET A 74 3.68 -7.87 5.48
C MET A 74 3.11 -8.93 6.41
N SER A 75 1.93 -8.71 7.00
CA SER A 75 1.26 -9.64 7.91
C SER A 75 0.69 -10.88 7.23
N GLY A 76 0.57 -10.88 5.90
CA GLY A 76 -0.13 -11.91 5.14
C GLY A 76 -1.66 -11.79 5.18
N ALA A 77 -2.20 -10.69 5.71
CA ALA A 77 -3.63 -10.39 5.69
C ALA A 77 -4.17 -10.28 4.26
N MET A 78 -5.37 -10.81 4.01
CA MET A 78 -6.05 -10.62 2.75
C MET A 78 -6.71 -9.24 2.73
N LEU A 79 -6.24 -8.35 1.87
CA LEU A 79 -6.74 -6.99 1.76
C LEU A 79 -7.90 -6.91 0.76
N TYR A 80 -8.92 -6.11 1.07
CA TYR A 80 -10.08 -5.93 0.21
C TYR A 80 -9.73 -5.17 -1.08
N CYS A 81 -9.03 -4.05 -0.98
CA CYS A 81 -8.55 -3.26 -2.11
C CYS A 81 -7.02 -3.15 -2.10
N GLY A 82 -6.41 -2.78 -0.96
CA GLY A 82 -4.96 -2.70 -0.76
C GLY A 82 -4.29 -1.80 -1.79
N TRP A 83 -3.36 -2.35 -2.56
CA TRP A 83 -2.68 -1.65 -3.64
C TRP A 83 -3.27 -2.04 -5.01
N PRO A 84 -4.26 -1.31 -5.52
CA PRO A 84 -5.04 -1.72 -6.69
C PRO A 84 -4.21 -1.76 -7.98
N TYR A 85 -3.08 -1.05 -8.04
CA TYR A 85 -2.22 -0.98 -9.22
C TYR A 85 -1.77 -2.36 -9.73
N TYR A 86 -1.46 -3.31 -8.84
CA TYR A 86 -1.04 -4.64 -9.25
C TYR A 86 -2.17 -5.41 -9.93
N ALA A 87 -3.37 -5.35 -9.40
CA ALA A 87 -4.55 -5.98 -10.00
C ALA A 87 -4.93 -5.31 -11.33
N TRP A 88 -4.93 -3.97 -11.35
CA TRP A 88 -5.17 -3.20 -12.56
C TRP A 88 -4.15 -3.49 -13.66
N SER A 89 -2.86 -3.54 -13.36
CA SER A 89 -1.80 -3.84 -14.33
C SER A 89 -1.90 -5.27 -14.88
N ALA A 90 -2.51 -6.19 -14.16
CA ALA A 90 -2.84 -7.54 -14.61
C ALA A 90 -4.16 -7.62 -15.41
N GLY A 91 -4.83 -6.50 -15.66
CA GLY A 91 -6.05 -6.41 -16.47
C GLY A 91 -7.36 -6.62 -15.69
N TYR A 92 -7.33 -6.62 -14.35
CA TYR A 92 -8.54 -6.69 -13.55
C TYR A 92 -9.17 -5.29 -13.36
N ASP A 93 -10.50 -5.23 -13.36
CA ASP A 93 -11.22 -4.02 -12.99
C ASP A 93 -11.18 -3.84 -11.46
N THR A 94 -10.54 -2.76 -11.01
CA THR A 94 -10.41 -2.41 -9.60
C THR A 94 -11.40 -1.33 -9.18
N SER A 95 -12.08 -0.69 -10.14
CA SER A 95 -12.92 0.50 -9.91
C SER A 95 -14.08 0.21 -8.96
N TYR A 96 -14.70 -0.95 -9.09
CA TYR A 96 -15.80 -1.36 -8.23
C TYR A 96 -15.37 -1.42 -6.76
N ARG A 97 -14.28 -2.15 -6.46
CA ARG A 97 -13.80 -2.30 -5.08
C ARG A 97 -13.29 -0.98 -4.50
N ALA A 98 -12.61 -0.18 -5.30
CA ALA A 98 -12.17 1.15 -4.89
C ALA A 98 -13.37 2.01 -4.49
N GLY A 99 -14.43 2.05 -5.32
CA GLY A 99 -15.67 2.77 -5.01
C GLY A 99 -16.37 2.26 -3.75
N GLN A 100 -16.43 0.94 -3.53
CA GLN A 100 -17.00 0.39 -2.30
C GLN A 100 -16.15 0.70 -1.06
N ALA A 101 -14.82 0.69 -1.18
CA ALA A 101 -13.93 1.08 -0.09
C ALA A 101 -14.16 2.55 0.31
N VAL A 102 -14.19 3.46 -0.66
CA VAL A 102 -14.52 4.88 -0.41
C VAL A 102 -15.87 5.00 0.28
N LEU A 103 -16.92 4.34 -0.23
CA LEU A 103 -18.27 4.36 0.37
C LEU A 103 -18.25 3.93 1.83
N MET A 104 -17.56 2.82 2.15
CA MET A 104 -17.49 2.30 3.53
C MET A 104 -16.75 3.24 4.49
N TYR A 105 -15.77 4.00 4.00
CA TYR A 105 -15.04 4.96 4.84
C TYR A 105 -15.71 6.34 4.96
N THR A 106 -16.57 6.73 4.01
CA THR A 106 -17.06 8.11 3.93
C THR A 106 -18.58 8.25 4.16
N THR A 107 -19.32 7.13 4.21
CA THR A 107 -20.78 7.19 4.46
C THR A 107 -21.10 7.70 5.86
N ASP A 108 -22.14 8.51 5.96
CA ASP A 108 -22.75 8.98 7.21
C ASP A 108 -23.96 8.12 7.64
N ASP A 109 -24.31 7.10 6.85
CA ASP A 109 -25.41 6.18 7.12
C ASP A 109 -24.91 4.83 7.67
N PRO A 110 -25.12 4.52 8.99
CA PRO A 110 -24.68 3.27 9.60
C PRO A 110 -25.32 2.02 8.97
N GLU A 111 -26.56 2.14 8.47
CA GLU A 111 -27.23 0.98 7.86
C GLU A 111 -26.68 0.69 6.45
N LEU A 112 -26.33 1.73 5.69
CA LEU A 112 -25.63 1.57 4.43
C LEU A 112 -24.23 0.96 4.65
N LEU A 113 -23.50 1.42 5.67
CA LEU A 113 -22.21 0.83 6.06
C LEU A 113 -22.34 -0.67 6.35
N LYS A 114 -23.29 -1.07 7.21
CA LYS A 114 -23.54 -2.48 7.56
C LYS A 114 -23.91 -3.32 6.34
N ALA A 115 -24.77 -2.78 5.48
CA ALA A 115 -25.21 -3.48 4.27
C ALA A 115 -24.05 -3.74 3.32
N THR A 116 -23.20 -2.72 3.10
CA THR A 116 -22.04 -2.80 2.20
C THR A 116 -20.97 -3.74 2.76
N VAL A 117 -20.62 -3.60 4.03
CA VAL A 117 -19.66 -4.47 4.73
C VAL A 117 -20.09 -5.94 4.63
N LYS A 118 -21.38 -6.22 4.87
CA LYS A 118 -21.93 -7.56 4.75
C LYS A 118 -21.91 -8.09 3.31
N GLN A 119 -22.27 -7.25 2.33
CA GLN A 119 -22.26 -7.61 0.92
C GLN A 119 -20.85 -7.97 0.45
N GLU A 120 -19.88 -7.17 0.82
CA GLU A 120 -18.47 -7.33 0.43
C GLU A 120 -17.72 -8.34 1.32
N LYS A 121 -18.37 -8.87 2.36
CA LYS A 121 -17.82 -9.87 3.31
C LYS A 121 -16.58 -9.39 4.02
N ILE A 122 -16.52 -8.12 4.35
CA ILE A 122 -15.45 -7.54 5.16
C ILE A 122 -15.53 -8.11 6.56
N THR A 123 -14.42 -8.53 7.14
CA THR A 123 -14.32 -9.08 8.49
C THR A 123 -13.74 -8.07 9.47
N TYR A 124 -12.84 -7.24 8.98
CA TYR A 124 -12.21 -6.18 9.77
C TYR A 124 -12.08 -4.90 8.93
N ILE A 125 -12.22 -3.76 9.61
CA ILE A 125 -11.98 -2.44 9.03
C ILE A 125 -10.78 -1.85 9.74
N LEU A 126 -9.72 -1.52 8.98
CA LEU A 126 -8.57 -0.79 9.48
C LEU A 126 -8.77 0.69 9.18
N PHE A 127 -8.67 1.51 10.21
CA PHE A 127 -8.65 2.96 10.11
C PHE A 127 -7.25 3.48 10.42
N GLU A 128 -6.72 4.34 9.57
CA GLU A 128 -5.44 5.01 9.77
C GLU A 128 -5.70 6.52 9.96
N GLU A 129 -5.07 7.12 10.96
CA GLU A 129 -5.16 8.55 11.19
C GLU A 129 -4.62 9.32 9.99
N ASP A 130 -5.25 10.43 9.65
CA ASP A 130 -4.93 11.28 8.50
C ASP A 130 -5.22 10.64 7.12
N MET A 131 -5.97 9.52 7.05
CA MET A 131 -6.41 9.00 5.77
C MET A 131 -7.46 9.92 5.12
N GLU A 132 -7.27 10.17 3.84
CA GLU A 132 -8.19 10.99 3.03
C GLU A 132 -8.55 10.27 1.73
N PHE A 133 -9.78 10.48 1.26
CA PHE A 133 -10.23 10.04 -0.05
C PHE A 133 -10.67 11.23 -0.90
N GLU A 134 -9.85 11.68 -1.83
CA GLU A 134 -10.20 12.67 -2.87
C GLU A 134 -11.02 13.89 -2.40
N GLN A 135 -10.82 14.48 -1.27
CA GLN A 135 -11.61 15.58 -0.67
C GLN A 135 -12.84 15.12 0.14
N GLN A 136 -13.00 13.83 0.42
CA GLN A 136 -14.03 13.34 1.32
C GLN A 136 -13.44 13.03 2.69
N GLU A 137 -14.10 13.52 3.73
CA GLU A 137 -13.73 13.23 5.11
C GLU A 137 -14.12 11.79 5.47
N CYS A 138 -13.19 11.08 6.10
CA CYS A 138 -13.46 9.73 6.59
C CYS A 138 -14.30 9.78 7.87
N ARG A 139 -15.32 8.95 7.93
CA ARG A 139 -16.29 8.91 9.03
C ARG A 139 -15.97 7.80 10.03
N GLU A 140 -14.83 7.93 10.71
CA GLU A 140 -14.49 7.00 11.79
C GLU A 140 -15.52 6.96 12.91
N ASP A 141 -16.19 8.09 13.17
CA ASP A 141 -17.26 8.18 14.16
C ASP A 141 -18.37 7.14 13.89
N ILE A 142 -18.81 7.02 12.63
CA ILE A 142 -19.83 6.06 12.20
C ILE A 142 -19.32 4.61 12.31
N ILE A 143 -18.07 4.37 11.91
CA ILE A 143 -17.45 3.03 12.03
C ILE A 143 -17.40 2.60 13.50
N ARG A 144 -16.95 3.48 14.39
CA ARG A 144 -16.81 3.23 15.82
C ARG A 144 -18.15 3.05 16.54
N GLU A 145 -19.20 3.75 16.10
CA GLU A 145 -20.55 3.56 16.63
C GLU A 145 -21.16 2.23 16.16
N THR A 146 -20.73 1.73 15.00
CA THR A 146 -21.30 0.56 14.35
C THR A 146 -20.60 -0.74 14.75
N TYR A 147 -19.27 -0.70 14.92
CA TYR A 147 -18.42 -1.87 15.13
C TYR A 147 -17.51 -1.74 16.34
N PRO A 148 -17.25 -2.82 17.08
CA PRO A 148 -16.35 -2.81 18.22
C PRO A 148 -14.89 -2.59 17.78
N LEU A 149 -14.20 -1.72 18.50
CA LEU A 149 -12.76 -1.53 18.40
C LEU A 149 -12.04 -2.73 19.03
N VAL A 150 -11.20 -3.43 18.27
CA VAL A 150 -10.49 -4.63 18.71
C VAL A 150 -8.98 -4.46 18.80
N TYR A 151 -8.43 -3.45 18.15
CA TYR A 151 -7.01 -3.14 18.20
C TYR A 151 -6.76 -1.64 18.05
N THR A 152 -5.73 -1.15 18.76
CA THR A 152 -5.17 0.20 18.58
C THR A 152 -3.64 0.07 18.61
N SER A 153 -2.95 0.68 17.64
CA SER A 153 -1.48 0.73 17.63
C SER A 153 -0.95 1.54 18.83
N GLU A 154 0.32 1.31 19.18
CA GLU A 154 0.95 1.97 20.34
C GLU A 154 0.96 3.51 20.22
N ASP A 155 1.10 4.02 18.99
CA ASP A 155 1.03 5.45 18.69
C ASP A 155 -0.41 5.99 18.52
N GLY A 156 -1.43 5.10 18.57
CA GLY A 156 -2.84 5.43 18.41
C GLY A 156 -3.28 5.71 16.97
N ARG A 157 -2.37 5.64 15.99
CA ARG A 157 -2.65 6.03 14.61
C ARG A 157 -3.44 4.99 13.82
N ILE A 158 -3.27 3.70 14.15
CA ILE A 158 -3.97 2.61 13.48
C ILE A 158 -4.97 1.99 14.45
N ARG A 159 -6.19 1.88 14.01
CA ARG A 159 -7.30 1.26 14.76
C ARG A 159 -7.98 0.21 13.90
N ILE A 160 -8.37 -0.92 14.50
CA ILE A 160 -9.05 -2.01 13.79
C ILE A 160 -10.38 -2.29 14.48
N TYR A 161 -11.43 -2.38 13.67
CA TYR A 161 -12.79 -2.67 14.06
C TYR A 161 -13.21 -4.03 13.50
N GLU A 162 -13.86 -4.87 14.31
CA GLU A 162 -14.41 -6.17 13.91
C GLU A 162 -15.86 -6.01 13.43
N THR A 163 -16.20 -6.61 12.26
CA THR A 163 -17.52 -6.41 11.62
C THR A 163 -18.51 -7.55 11.82
#